data_c9dd001ac5db8482b153734e3ed4dc98
#
_entry.id   c9dd001ac5db8482b153734e3ed4dc98
#
_cell.length_a   1.000
_cell.length_b   1.000
_cell.length_c   1.000
_cell.angle_alpha   90.00
_cell.angle_beta   90.00
_cell.angle_gamma   90.00
#
_symmetry.space_group_name_H-M   'P 1'
#
loop_
_entity.id
_entity.type
_entity.pdbx_description
1 polymer ?
#
loop_
_entity_poly.entity_id
_entity_poly.type
_entity_poly.pdbx_seq_one_letter_code
_entity_poly.pdbx_strand_id
1 'polypeptide(L)'
;MFTSAYLKGETWGLPGEAVEHVETHAAHVFLVGSRAFKIKKDVTLPYLDFSTVEKRRAAVTAELAINRVFTPDFYLGLDEVLGEPVLVMRRFAASALLAWIMSHGEIGPGLSGKLAVMAARSHALASRRDVKGADIMSGLGAQLSRAFIDSPDIFRPADTLEFHALYESALGSRRHLLTERGERGLVRRCHGDMHCGNIIVEQGEPRLFDAIKFSEKIATVDVLYDLAFLLMDLWSNGERGVANAVLNRYLDLRRAEEDLSGLAALPLFLATRAGVRALVTADLAHELALKNSMKERGQALDWFRATIDYLKVPPPMLLCIGGLSGAGKSTAAAGIAPDFGAAPGAVHVRSDIERKIISGVAETDRLPPESYTRQASFEVYAACLARAERALAAGHSVVLDAVFAEGGERNAAVELARRSKAQFAGVWLDAPPETLMTRIAGREGDASDATADVIGKQLGYDLGHLDWLRVDAGGTLDQTLKRLRGTVPFRFSAPS
;
A
#
# COMPACT_ATOMS: atom_id res chain seq x y z
N MET A 1 36.28 -11.98 -8.92
CA MET A 1 36.74 -10.84 -9.74
C MET A 1 36.08 -10.90 -11.11
N PHE A 2 35.54 -9.80 -11.64
CA PHE A 2 34.91 -9.78 -12.97
C PHE A 2 35.92 -10.15 -14.04
N THR A 3 35.58 -11.06 -14.95
CA THR A 3 36.40 -11.44 -16.10
C THR A 3 35.56 -11.42 -17.38
N SER A 4 36.20 -11.23 -18.55
CA SER A 4 35.52 -11.30 -19.84
C SER A 4 34.89 -12.68 -20.13
N ALA A 5 35.32 -13.72 -19.42
CA ALA A 5 34.73 -15.06 -19.53
C ALA A 5 33.24 -15.05 -19.16
N TYR A 6 32.81 -14.23 -18.20
CA TYR A 6 31.39 -14.11 -17.81
C TYR A 6 30.49 -13.53 -18.93
N LEU A 7 31.05 -12.94 -19.95
CA LEU A 7 30.30 -12.42 -21.10
C LEU A 7 30.08 -13.46 -22.22
N LYS A 8 30.38 -14.74 -21.94
CA LYS A 8 30.22 -15.83 -22.90
C LYS A 8 29.15 -16.80 -22.40
N GLY A 9 28.21 -17.18 -23.28
CA GLY A 9 27.13 -18.10 -22.96
C GLY A 9 27.61 -19.47 -22.49
N GLU A 10 28.77 -19.92 -23.02
CA GLU A 10 29.41 -21.19 -22.62
C GLU A 10 29.73 -21.26 -21.13
N THR A 11 30.11 -20.12 -20.53
CA THR A 11 30.41 -20.03 -19.09
C THR A 11 29.20 -20.39 -18.23
N TRP A 12 28.00 -20.16 -18.74
CA TRP A 12 26.73 -20.38 -18.08
C TRP A 12 26.05 -21.69 -18.49
N GLY A 13 26.75 -22.54 -19.25
CA GLY A 13 26.18 -23.78 -19.80
C GLY A 13 25.12 -23.56 -20.88
N LEU A 14 25.13 -22.39 -21.52
CA LEU A 14 24.20 -21.97 -22.58
C LEU A 14 24.99 -21.49 -23.82
N PRO A 15 25.68 -22.39 -24.53
CA PRO A 15 26.51 -22.02 -25.66
C PRO A 15 25.68 -21.37 -26.79
N GLY A 16 26.22 -20.29 -27.35
CA GLY A 16 25.55 -19.54 -28.40
C GLY A 16 24.54 -18.50 -27.94
N GLU A 17 24.13 -18.50 -26.65
CA GLU A 17 23.26 -17.48 -26.10
C GLU A 17 24.05 -16.18 -25.82
N ALA A 18 23.42 -15.04 -26.15
CA ALA A 18 23.95 -13.73 -25.79
C ALA A 18 23.87 -13.48 -24.29
N VAL A 19 24.89 -12.86 -23.73
CA VAL A 19 24.95 -12.48 -22.32
C VAL A 19 24.75 -10.97 -22.21
N GLU A 20 23.70 -10.56 -21.54
CA GLU A 20 23.48 -9.18 -21.11
C GLU A 20 23.98 -9.04 -19.67
N HIS A 21 24.79 -8.02 -19.39
CA HIS A 21 25.36 -7.77 -18.08
C HIS A 21 24.74 -6.52 -17.46
N VAL A 22 24.18 -6.71 -16.26
CA VAL A 22 23.65 -5.64 -15.43
C VAL A 22 24.50 -5.54 -14.17
N GLU A 23 25.02 -4.37 -13.90
CA GLU A 23 25.84 -4.09 -12.72
C GLU A 23 25.00 -3.36 -11.66
N THR A 24 25.05 -3.88 -10.43
CA THR A 24 24.45 -3.23 -9.25
C THR A 24 25.56 -2.82 -8.29
N HIS A 25 25.22 -2.06 -7.24
CA HIS A 25 26.18 -1.63 -6.21
C HIS A 25 26.98 -2.81 -5.61
N ALA A 26 26.35 -3.95 -5.33
CA ALA A 26 26.97 -5.08 -4.62
C ALA A 26 26.98 -6.41 -5.41
N ALA A 27 26.55 -6.42 -6.68
CA ALA A 27 26.48 -7.63 -7.48
C ALA A 27 26.59 -7.37 -8.98
N HIS A 28 27.03 -8.40 -9.71
CA HIS A 28 26.89 -8.53 -11.15
C HIS A 28 25.74 -9.48 -11.44
N VAL A 29 24.86 -9.13 -12.37
CA VAL A 29 23.77 -9.98 -12.85
C VAL A 29 23.98 -10.23 -14.34
N PHE A 30 24.05 -11.50 -14.71
CA PHE A 30 24.20 -11.93 -16.09
C PHE A 30 22.91 -12.57 -16.55
N LEU A 31 22.30 -11.98 -17.59
CA LEU A 31 21.05 -12.46 -18.18
C LEU A 31 21.38 -13.27 -19.41
N VAL A 32 21.07 -14.58 -19.37
CA VAL A 32 21.45 -15.53 -20.43
C VAL A 32 20.25 -16.42 -20.73
N GLY A 33 19.73 -16.38 -21.94
CA GLY A 33 18.52 -17.09 -22.31
C GLY A 33 17.36 -16.76 -21.35
N SER A 34 16.76 -17.76 -20.73
CA SER A 34 15.65 -17.63 -19.76
C SER A 34 16.10 -17.51 -18.30
N ARG A 35 17.39 -17.39 -18.03
CA ARG A 35 17.97 -17.38 -16.68
C ARG A 35 18.69 -16.07 -16.37
N ALA A 36 18.75 -15.75 -15.09
CA ALA A 36 19.55 -14.69 -14.52
C ALA A 36 20.51 -15.28 -13.48
N PHE A 37 21.78 -14.94 -13.60
CA PHE A 37 22.85 -15.43 -12.74
C PHE A 37 23.45 -14.24 -11.97
N LYS A 38 23.31 -14.26 -10.64
CA LYS A 38 23.76 -13.17 -9.76
C LYS A 38 25.00 -13.58 -8.98
N ILE A 39 26.08 -12.84 -9.17
CA ILE A 39 27.36 -12.98 -8.46
C ILE A 39 27.55 -11.77 -7.57
N LYS A 40 27.92 -11.97 -6.30
CA LYS A 40 28.30 -10.86 -5.41
C LYS A 40 29.65 -10.31 -5.82
N LYS A 41 29.78 -8.97 -5.76
CA LYS A 41 31.07 -8.29 -5.93
C LYS A 41 31.95 -8.53 -4.71
N ASP A 42 33.27 -8.52 -4.92
CA ASP A 42 34.27 -8.46 -3.85
C ASP A 42 34.35 -7.02 -3.33
N VAL A 43 33.49 -6.70 -2.36
CA VAL A 43 33.40 -5.37 -1.76
C VAL A 43 33.21 -5.46 -0.25
N THR A 44 33.75 -4.48 0.46
CA THR A 44 33.50 -4.26 1.88
C THR A 44 32.88 -2.88 2.04
N LEU A 45 31.64 -2.83 2.53
CA LEU A 45 30.88 -1.62 2.82
C LEU A 45 30.55 -1.59 4.31
N PRO A 46 30.20 -0.43 4.91
CA PRO A 46 29.91 -0.34 6.34
C PRO A 46 28.84 -1.30 6.85
N TYR A 47 27.95 -1.78 5.97
CA TYR A 47 26.81 -2.64 6.29
C TYR A 47 26.88 -4.03 5.64
N LEU A 48 27.89 -4.34 4.82
CA LEU A 48 28.08 -5.66 4.22
C LEU A 48 29.56 -5.92 3.89
N ASP A 49 29.94 -7.20 4.02
CA ASP A 49 31.30 -7.66 3.76
C ASP A 49 31.24 -8.91 2.86
N PHE A 50 31.66 -8.74 1.62
CA PHE A 50 31.74 -9.79 0.60
C PHE A 50 33.18 -10.05 0.15
N SER A 51 34.16 -9.71 1.00
CA SER A 51 35.60 -9.75 0.68
C SER A 51 36.15 -11.15 0.42
N THR A 52 35.49 -12.22 0.90
CA THR A 52 35.92 -13.60 0.64
C THR A 52 34.84 -14.42 -0.08
N VAL A 53 35.24 -15.49 -0.77
CA VAL A 53 34.31 -16.40 -1.47
C VAL A 53 33.33 -17.03 -0.49
N GLU A 54 33.80 -17.39 0.73
CA GLU A 54 32.95 -17.98 1.78
C GLU A 54 31.87 -17.01 2.22
N LYS A 55 32.18 -15.72 2.40
CA LYS A 55 31.20 -14.67 2.73
C LYS A 55 30.19 -14.48 1.60
N ARG A 56 30.65 -14.47 0.34
CA ARG A 56 29.77 -14.39 -0.82
C ARG A 56 28.86 -15.62 -0.92
N ARG A 57 29.38 -16.82 -0.65
CA ARG A 57 28.60 -18.06 -0.61
C ARG A 57 27.53 -18.02 0.48
N ALA A 58 27.87 -17.60 1.69
CA ALA A 58 26.91 -17.42 2.77
C ALA A 58 25.81 -16.41 2.38
N ALA A 59 26.19 -15.31 1.73
CA ALA A 59 25.27 -14.29 1.28
C ALA A 59 24.27 -14.78 0.23
N VAL A 60 24.71 -15.49 -0.83
CA VAL A 60 23.79 -16.01 -1.85
C VAL A 60 22.92 -17.16 -1.32
N THR A 61 23.44 -17.95 -0.37
CA THR A 61 22.66 -18.99 0.32
C THR A 61 21.53 -18.38 1.15
N ALA A 62 21.84 -17.35 1.93
CA ALA A 62 20.84 -16.61 2.70
C ALA A 62 19.81 -15.92 1.78
N GLU A 63 20.27 -15.34 0.66
CA GLU A 63 19.40 -14.71 -0.35
C GLU A 63 18.42 -15.73 -0.96
N LEU A 64 18.89 -16.91 -1.32
CA LEU A 64 18.04 -17.98 -1.84
C LEU A 64 16.99 -18.41 -0.80
N ALA A 65 17.43 -18.68 0.44
CA ALA A 65 16.54 -19.15 1.51
C ALA A 65 15.42 -18.16 1.81
N ILE A 66 15.75 -16.87 1.92
CA ILE A 66 14.78 -15.81 2.26
C ILE A 66 13.80 -15.59 1.12
N ASN A 67 14.29 -15.45 -0.11
CA ASN A 67 13.44 -15.13 -1.24
C ASN A 67 12.51 -16.28 -1.63
N ARG A 68 12.91 -17.51 -1.41
CA ARG A 68 12.04 -18.69 -1.61
C ARG A 68 10.84 -18.73 -0.68
N VAL A 69 10.86 -18.04 0.45
CA VAL A 69 9.68 -17.88 1.32
C VAL A 69 8.57 -17.11 0.58
N PHE A 70 8.94 -16.09 -0.17
CA PHE A 70 7.99 -15.20 -0.84
C PHE A 70 7.67 -15.66 -2.27
N THR A 71 8.69 -16.12 -3.01
CA THR A 71 8.55 -16.46 -4.45
C THR A 71 9.41 -17.69 -4.79
N PRO A 72 8.98 -18.91 -4.39
CA PRO A 72 9.79 -20.12 -4.51
C PRO A 72 10.14 -20.48 -5.95
N ASP A 73 9.26 -20.24 -6.90
CA ASP A 73 9.41 -20.63 -8.32
C ASP A 73 10.36 -19.69 -9.10
N PHE A 74 10.72 -18.55 -8.51
CA PHE A 74 11.58 -17.57 -9.16
C PHE A 74 13.06 -17.83 -8.89
N TYR A 75 13.38 -18.32 -7.69
CA TYR A 75 14.74 -18.62 -7.24
C TYR A 75 15.07 -20.08 -7.45
N LEU A 76 15.76 -20.39 -8.58
CA LEU A 76 15.97 -21.76 -9.06
C LEU A 76 16.97 -22.54 -8.19
N GLY A 77 18.06 -21.90 -7.74
CA GLY A 77 19.06 -22.57 -6.92
C GLY A 77 20.36 -21.79 -6.80
N LEU A 78 21.37 -22.51 -6.35
CA LEU A 78 22.76 -22.06 -6.32
C LEU A 78 23.58 -22.86 -7.34
N ASP A 79 24.61 -22.23 -7.87
CA ASP A 79 25.60 -22.81 -8.74
C ASP A 79 26.99 -22.29 -8.36
N GLU A 80 28.03 -22.82 -8.98
CA GLU A 80 29.40 -22.34 -8.87
C GLU A 80 29.99 -22.16 -10.27
N VAL A 81 30.43 -20.97 -10.58
CA VAL A 81 30.96 -20.62 -11.90
C VAL A 81 32.29 -19.90 -11.73
N LEU A 82 33.36 -20.48 -12.29
CA LEU A 82 34.74 -19.97 -12.17
C LEU A 82 35.19 -19.73 -10.71
N GLY A 83 34.77 -20.60 -9.79
CA GLY A 83 35.09 -20.51 -8.36
C GLY A 83 34.24 -19.50 -7.58
N GLU A 84 33.28 -18.83 -8.22
CA GLU A 84 32.36 -17.91 -7.55
C GLU A 84 30.99 -18.52 -7.31
N PRO A 85 30.40 -18.34 -6.11
CA PRO A 85 29.05 -18.77 -5.83
C PRO A 85 28.03 -17.90 -6.57
N VAL A 86 27.09 -18.56 -7.26
CA VAL A 86 26.11 -17.94 -8.12
C VAL A 86 24.70 -18.22 -7.65
N LEU A 87 23.87 -17.21 -7.54
CA LEU A 87 22.43 -17.37 -7.37
C LEU A 87 21.77 -17.43 -8.74
N VAL A 88 21.07 -18.53 -9.00
CA VAL A 88 20.38 -18.79 -10.27
C VAL A 88 18.90 -18.45 -10.11
N MET A 89 18.41 -17.58 -10.95
CA MET A 89 17.02 -17.09 -10.94
C MET A 89 16.41 -17.23 -12.34
N ARG A 90 15.09 -17.20 -12.41
CA ARG A 90 14.37 -17.04 -13.66
C ARG A 90 14.55 -15.61 -14.17
N ARG A 91 14.82 -15.43 -15.46
CA ARG A 91 14.85 -14.12 -16.10
C ARG A 91 13.43 -13.61 -16.32
N PHE A 92 13.22 -12.32 -16.14
CA PHE A 92 12.00 -11.60 -16.49
C PHE A 92 12.33 -10.40 -17.38
N ALA A 93 11.37 -9.93 -18.15
CA ALA A 93 11.53 -8.72 -18.93
C ALA A 93 11.51 -7.47 -18.03
N ALA A 94 12.32 -6.48 -18.32
CA ALA A 94 12.30 -5.20 -17.57
C ALA A 94 10.91 -4.55 -17.58
N SER A 95 10.15 -4.73 -18.66
CA SER A 95 8.75 -4.28 -18.78
C SER A 95 7.77 -5.00 -17.82
N ALA A 96 8.18 -6.10 -17.19
CA ALA A 96 7.38 -6.76 -16.15
C ALA A 96 7.52 -6.11 -14.77
N LEU A 97 8.49 -5.22 -14.56
CA LEU A 97 8.60 -4.48 -13.30
C LEU A 97 7.40 -3.54 -13.10
N LEU A 98 6.80 -3.57 -11.92
CA LEU A 98 5.69 -2.67 -11.60
C LEU A 98 6.10 -1.19 -11.75
N ALA A 99 7.32 -0.84 -11.37
CA ALA A 99 7.87 0.50 -11.58
C ALA A 99 7.95 0.88 -13.05
N TRP A 100 8.28 -0.06 -13.94
CA TRP A 100 8.29 0.17 -15.38
C TRP A 100 6.86 0.36 -15.91
N ILE A 101 5.92 -0.49 -15.50
CA ILE A 101 4.50 -0.42 -15.88
C ILE A 101 3.94 0.96 -15.50
N MET A 102 4.20 1.44 -14.28
CA MET A 102 3.77 2.76 -13.80
C MET A 102 4.32 3.92 -14.65
N SER A 103 5.57 3.81 -15.10
CA SER A 103 6.22 4.90 -15.86
C SER A 103 5.89 4.90 -17.37
N HIS A 104 5.32 3.82 -17.90
CA HIS A 104 5.04 3.64 -19.34
C HIS A 104 3.57 3.35 -19.67
N GLY A 105 2.72 3.22 -18.70
CA GLY A 105 1.32 2.89 -18.91
C GLY A 105 0.50 3.04 -17.65
N GLU A 106 -0.75 2.65 -17.74
CA GLU A 106 -1.66 2.61 -16.59
C GLU A 106 -1.63 1.25 -15.91
N ILE A 107 -1.79 1.24 -14.60
CA ILE A 107 -2.00 0.00 -13.84
C ILE A 107 -3.37 -0.56 -14.23
N GLY A 108 -3.35 -1.75 -14.83
CA GLY A 108 -4.56 -2.41 -15.32
C GLY A 108 -5.59 -2.69 -14.20
N PRO A 109 -6.86 -2.79 -14.55
CA PRO A 109 -7.93 -3.07 -13.59
C PRO A 109 -7.68 -4.37 -12.85
N GLY A 110 -7.99 -4.40 -11.55
CA GLY A 110 -7.83 -5.58 -10.69
C GLY A 110 -6.42 -5.80 -10.15
N LEU A 111 -5.37 -5.14 -10.66
CA LEU A 111 -4.01 -5.33 -10.17
C LEU A 111 -3.85 -4.83 -8.73
N SER A 112 -4.55 -3.77 -8.32
CA SER A 112 -4.55 -3.28 -6.92
C SER A 112 -5.00 -4.36 -5.93
N GLY A 113 -6.06 -5.10 -6.25
CA GLY A 113 -6.52 -6.23 -5.45
C GLY A 113 -5.49 -7.34 -5.34
N LYS A 114 -4.81 -7.67 -6.44
CA LYS A 114 -3.75 -8.69 -6.47
C LYS A 114 -2.49 -8.25 -5.72
N LEU A 115 -2.12 -6.97 -5.78
CA LEU A 115 -1.04 -6.40 -4.96
C LEU A 115 -1.33 -6.52 -3.47
N ALA A 116 -2.57 -6.26 -3.06
CA ALA A 116 -3.00 -6.44 -1.67
C ALA A 116 -2.94 -7.92 -1.23
N VAL A 117 -3.38 -8.85 -2.09
CA VAL A 117 -3.27 -10.30 -1.84
C VAL A 117 -1.82 -10.73 -1.70
N MET A 118 -0.94 -10.27 -2.59
CA MET A 118 0.50 -10.53 -2.54
C MET A 118 1.11 -10.05 -1.21
N ALA A 119 0.82 -8.81 -0.79
CA ALA A 119 1.31 -8.25 0.46
C ALA A 119 0.76 -9.00 1.69
N ALA A 120 -0.55 -9.28 1.74
CA ALA A 120 -1.18 -10.02 2.84
C ALA A 120 -0.60 -11.43 2.98
N ARG A 121 -0.40 -12.14 1.85
CA ARG A 121 0.24 -13.46 1.81
C ARG A 121 1.69 -13.40 2.29
N SER A 122 2.47 -12.42 1.82
CA SER A 122 3.85 -12.20 2.26
C SER A 122 3.93 -12.04 3.78
N HIS A 123 3.06 -11.21 4.35
CA HIS A 123 3.01 -11.00 5.80
C HIS A 123 2.51 -12.22 6.58
N ALA A 124 1.62 -13.03 6.00
CA ALA A 124 1.19 -14.30 6.63
C ALA A 124 2.33 -15.31 6.74
N LEU A 125 3.19 -15.38 5.71
CA LEU A 125 4.36 -16.26 5.67
C LEU A 125 5.53 -15.76 6.53
N ALA A 126 5.61 -14.46 6.80
CA ALA A 126 6.68 -13.84 7.56
C ALA A 126 6.68 -14.31 9.02
N SER A 127 7.84 -14.77 9.50
CA SER A 127 7.99 -15.29 10.87
C SER A 127 7.95 -14.16 11.89
N ARG A 128 7.24 -14.37 13.01
CA ARG A 128 7.15 -13.42 14.12
C ARG A 128 8.52 -13.19 14.77
N ARG A 129 8.72 -11.98 15.27
CA ARG A 129 9.90 -11.58 16.04
C ARG A 129 9.48 -10.88 17.33
N ASP A 130 10.14 -11.21 18.42
CA ASP A 130 9.92 -10.58 19.72
C ASP A 130 10.77 -9.30 19.81
N VAL A 131 10.30 -8.25 19.15
CA VAL A 131 10.96 -6.93 19.11
C VAL A 131 9.90 -5.84 19.25
N LYS A 132 10.21 -4.83 20.05
CA LYS A 132 9.33 -3.67 20.24
C LYS A 132 9.36 -2.77 19.00
N GLY A 133 8.23 -2.60 18.34
CA GLY A 133 8.11 -1.74 17.16
C GLY A 133 8.54 -0.29 17.43
N ALA A 134 8.31 0.21 18.65
CA ALA A 134 8.74 1.55 19.06
C ALA A 134 10.28 1.72 18.99
N ASP A 135 11.05 0.71 19.37
CA ASP A 135 12.52 0.78 19.36
C ASP A 135 13.05 0.77 17.92
N ILE A 136 12.40 0.02 17.04
CA ILE A 136 12.72 0.03 15.60
C ILE A 136 12.51 1.44 15.03
N MET A 137 11.33 2.04 15.24
CA MET A 137 11.02 3.36 14.71
C MET A 137 11.87 4.47 15.32
N SER A 138 12.20 4.37 16.61
CA SER A 138 13.14 5.29 17.28
C SER A 138 14.54 5.22 16.65
N GLY A 139 15.04 4.00 16.41
CA GLY A 139 16.34 3.81 15.76
C GLY A 139 16.40 4.38 14.34
N LEU A 140 15.34 4.14 13.54
CA LEU A 140 15.22 4.68 12.19
C LEU A 140 15.12 6.21 12.19
N GLY A 141 14.30 6.80 13.07
CA GLY A 141 14.18 8.26 13.20
C GLY A 141 15.49 8.93 13.56
N ALA A 142 16.24 8.37 14.52
CA ALA A 142 17.54 8.87 14.91
C ALA A 142 18.57 8.79 13.76
N GLN A 143 18.55 7.69 12.99
CA GLN A 143 19.41 7.50 11.81
C GLN A 143 19.08 8.53 10.72
N LEU A 144 17.79 8.70 10.39
CA LEU A 144 17.32 9.67 9.40
C LEU A 144 17.68 11.10 9.79
N SER A 145 17.39 11.49 11.05
CA SER A 145 17.70 12.84 11.55
C SER A 145 19.17 13.15 11.44
N ARG A 146 20.05 12.21 11.84
CA ARG A 146 21.50 12.39 11.74
C ARG A 146 21.94 12.55 10.28
N ALA A 147 21.50 11.67 9.40
CA ALA A 147 21.93 11.68 8.01
C ALA A 147 21.45 12.94 7.26
N PHE A 148 20.25 13.46 7.57
CA PHE A 148 19.79 14.73 7.01
C PHE A 148 20.61 15.92 7.52
N ILE A 149 21.01 15.93 8.80
CA ILE A 149 21.90 16.95 9.37
C ILE A 149 23.29 16.89 8.74
N ASP A 150 23.81 15.70 8.46
CA ASP A 150 25.13 15.48 7.87
C ASP A 150 25.21 15.82 6.37
N SER A 151 24.06 16.09 5.71
CA SER A 151 23.96 16.46 4.29
C SER A 151 23.33 17.85 4.08
N PRO A 152 23.90 18.94 4.66
CA PRO A 152 23.32 20.30 4.62
C PRO A 152 23.37 20.94 3.22
N ASP A 153 24.17 20.38 2.32
CA ASP A 153 24.25 20.77 0.91
C ASP A 153 23.02 20.30 0.09
N ILE A 154 22.25 19.35 0.61
CA ILE A 154 21.00 18.87 0.02
C ILE A 154 19.81 19.30 0.90
N PHE A 155 19.85 19.04 2.21
CA PHE A 155 18.75 19.27 3.13
C PHE A 155 19.00 20.53 3.98
N ARG A 156 18.08 21.50 3.90
CA ARG A 156 18.24 22.76 4.64
C ARG A 156 18.13 22.51 6.15
N PRO A 157 19.00 23.11 6.99
CA PRO A 157 18.98 22.91 8.44
C PRO A 157 17.62 23.21 9.11
N ALA A 158 16.89 24.22 8.63
CA ALA A 158 15.57 24.55 9.16
C ALA A 158 14.55 23.41 8.93
N ASP A 159 14.56 22.81 7.73
CA ASP A 159 13.65 21.74 7.37
C ASP A 159 14.01 20.42 8.11
N THR A 160 15.31 20.18 8.35
CA THR A 160 15.76 19.01 9.13
C THR A 160 15.35 19.12 10.60
N LEU A 161 15.35 20.32 11.17
CA LEU A 161 14.80 20.55 12.52
C LEU A 161 13.29 20.36 12.58
N GLU A 162 12.55 20.85 11.57
CA GLU A 162 11.11 20.62 11.47
C GLU A 162 10.78 19.11 11.37
N PHE A 163 11.50 18.38 10.50
CA PHE A 163 11.35 16.93 10.41
C PHE A 163 11.57 16.24 11.75
N HIS A 164 12.69 16.56 12.43
CA HIS A 164 13.01 15.95 13.72
C HIS A 164 11.89 16.19 14.74
N ALA A 165 11.42 17.42 14.88
CA ALA A 165 10.33 17.76 15.81
C ALA A 165 9.03 17.02 15.50
N LEU A 166 8.63 16.97 14.24
CA LEU A 166 7.42 16.26 13.80
C LEU A 166 7.55 14.75 14.00
N TYR A 167 8.73 14.18 13.68
CA TYR A 167 8.98 12.74 13.82
C TYR A 167 8.92 12.31 15.29
N GLU A 168 9.62 13.02 16.18
CA GLU A 168 9.61 12.72 17.61
C GLU A 168 8.21 12.88 18.24
N SER A 169 7.47 13.90 17.84
CA SER A 169 6.06 14.08 18.26
C SER A 169 5.19 12.91 17.81
N ALA A 170 5.31 12.52 16.53
CA ALA A 170 4.58 11.40 15.97
C ALA A 170 4.94 10.07 16.64
N LEU A 171 6.22 9.81 16.86
CA LEU A 171 6.72 8.61 17.55
C LEU A 171 6.27 8.58 19.02
N GLY A 172 6.42 9.68 19.73
CA GLY A 172 6.06 9.79 21.16
C GLY A 172 4.58 9.45 21.40
N SER A 173 3.69 10.02 20.57
CA SER A 173 2.24 9.78 20.67
C SER A 173 1.82 8.35 20.29
N ARG A 174 2.65 7.59 19.59
CA ARG A 174 2.35 6.22 19.13
C ARG A 174 3.22 5.14 19.77
N ARG A 175 4.10 5.52 20.67
CA ARG A 175 5.05 4.59 21.33
C ARG A 175 4.35 3.38 21.95
N HIS A 176 3.25 3.60 22.68
CA HIS A 176 2.49 2.52 23.30
C HIS A 176 1.91 1.57 22.22
N LEU A 177 1.24 2.10 21.21
CA LEU A 177 0.68 1.32 20.11
C LEU A 177 1.76 0.48 19.40
N LEU A 178 2.91 1.09 19.08
CA LEU A 178 4.01 0.39 18.40
C LEU A 178 4.59 -0.74 19.25
N THR A 179 4.65 -0.56 20.58
CA THR A 179 5.10 -1.60 21.52
C THR A 179 4.08 -2.75 21.56
N GLU A 180 2.80 -2.43 21.75
CA GLU A 180 1.71 -3.41 21.77
C GLU A 180 1.63 -4.23 20.48
N ARG A 181 1.82 -3.59 19.32
CA ARG A 181 1.85 -4.28 18.02
C ARG A 181 2.99 -5.30 17.94
N GLY A 182 4.16 -4.99 18.50
CA GLY A 182 5.26 -5.95 18.63
C GLY A 182 4.88 -7.16 19.49
N GLU A 183 4.32 -6.91 20.68
CA GLU A 183 3.86 -7.95 21.63
C GLU A 183 2.78 -8.86 21.01
N ARG A 184 1.91 -8.30 20.17
CA ARG A 184 0.90 -9.05 19.42
C ARG A 184 1.44 -9.80 18.21
N GLY A 185 2.77 -9.74 17.94
CA GLY A 185 3.44 -10.47 16.86
C GLY A 185 3.19 -9.88 15.47
N LEU A 186 2.96 -8.56 15.40
CA LEU A 186 2.85 -7.81 14.14
C LEU A 186 4.21 -7.32 13.66
N VAL A 187 5.24 -7.38 14.50
CA VAL A 187 6.64 -7.26 14.08
C VAL A 187 7.11 -8.63 13.59
N ARG A 188 7.52 -8.68 12.33
CA ARG A 188 7.87 -9.93 11.64
C ARG A 188 9.14 -9.78 10.82
N ARG A 189 9.73 -10.91 10.45
CA ARG A 189 10.77 -10.97 9.42
C ARG A 189 10.10 -10.81 8.05
N CYS A 190 9.82 -9.56 7.69
CA CYS A 190 9.13 -9.19 6.44
C CYS A 190 10.07 -9.23 5.23
N HIS A 191 9.54 -8.87 4.05
CA HIS A 191 10.34 -8.64 2.85
C HIS A 191 11.37 -7.51 3.10
N GLY A 192 10.96 -6.45 3.76
CA GLY A 192 11.78 -5.32 4.18
C GLY A 192 11.94 -4.24 3.11
N ASP A 193 11.77 -4.61 1.82
CA ASP A 193 12.00 -3.73 0.67
C ASP A 193 10.87 -3.83 -0.37
N MET A 194 9.62 -3.77 0.10
CA MET A 194 8.40 -3.98 -0.70
C MET A 194 8.02 -2.70 -1.48
N HIS A 195 8.85 -2.24 -2.40
CA HIS A 195 8.54 -1.11 -3.30
C HIS A 195 8.29 -1.60 -4.74
N CYS A 196 7.75 -0.73 -5.60
CA CYS A 196 7.35 -1.08 -6.97
C CYS A 196 8.51 -1.61 -7.84
N GLY A 197 9.75 -1.23 -7.54
CA GLY A 197 10.94 -1.75 -8.21
C GLY A 197 11.29 -3.20 -7.88
N ASN A 198 10.72 -3.75 -6.78
CA ASN A 198 10.92 -5.12 -6.32
C ASN A 198 9.66 -5.99 -6.49
N ILE A 199 8.77 -5.58 -7.41
CA ILE A 199 7.57 -6.33 -7.78
C ILE A 199 7.57 -6.54 -9.30
N ILE A 200 7.48 -7.79 -9.74
CA ILE A 200 7.25 -8.16 -11.13
C ILE A 200 5.80 -8.54 -11.34
N VAL A 201 5.23 -8.16 -12.48
CA VAL A 201 3.87 -8.49 -12.88
C VAL A 201 3.93 -9.32 -14.16
N GLU A 202 3.60 -10.59 -14.08
CA GLU A 202 3.56 -11.50 -15.22
C GLU A 202 2.17 -12.11 -15.34
N GLN A 203 1.60 -12.04 -16.52
CA GLN A 203 0.22 -12.52 -16.77
C GLN A 203 -0.80 -11.91 -15.81
N GLY A 204 -0.56 -10.66 -15.39
CA GLY A 204 -1.39 -9.94 -14.44
C GLY A 204 -1.26 -10.39 -12.98
N GLU A 205 -0.25 -11.25 -12.64
CA GLU A 205 0.03 -11.70 -11.27
C GLU A 205 1.29 -11.01 -10.72
N PRO A 206 1.19 -10.24 -9.62
CA PRO A 206 2.33 -9.60 -8.99
C PRO A 206 3.10 -10.59 -8.12
N ARG A 207 4.43 -10.48 -8.13
CA ARG A 207 5.35 -11.30 -7.35
C ARG A 207 6.46 -10.46 -6.76
N LEU A 208 6.77 -10.68 -5.48
CA LEU A 208 7.89 -10.05 -4.80
C LEU A 208 9.22 -10.72 -5.14
N PHE A 209 10.28 -9.94 -5.28
CA PHE A 209 11.64 -10.44 -5.40
C PHE A 209 12.62 -9.51 -4.69
N ASP A 210 13.85 -9.97 -4.48
CA ASP A 210 14.97 -9.23 -3.85
C ASP A 210 14.68 -8.74 -2.42
N ALA A 211 14.09 -9.62 -1.55
CA ALA A 211 13.92 -9.35 -0.14
C ALA A 211 15.27 -9.01 0.52
N ILE A 212 15.24 -8.16 1.57
CA ILE A 212 16.44 -7.84 2.34
C ILE A 212 17.02 -9.11 2.97
N LYS A 213 18.28 -9.38 2.65
CA LYS A 213 19.02 -10.61 3.01
C LYS A 213 20.23 -10.35 3.91
N PHE A 214 20.78 -9.13 3.85
CA PHE A 214 22.04 -8.79 4.51
C PHE A 214 21.86 -8.34 5.97
N SER A 215 20.66 -8.07 6.40
CA SER A 215 20.37 -7.64 7.76
C SER A 215 19.02 -8.14 8.26
N GLU A 216 19.04 -9.06 9.20
CA GLU A 216 17.87 -9.52 9.93
C GLU A 216 17.16 -8.35 10.62
N LYS A 217 17.95 -7.42 11.19
CA LYS A 217 17.46 -6.24 11.89
C LYS A 217 16.64 -5.31 10.98
N ILE A 218 17.12 -5.02 9.76
CA ILE A 218 16.44 -4.11 8.81
C ILE A 218 15.14 -4.72 8.29
N ALA A 219 15.08 -6.04 8.12
CA ALA A 219 13.89 -6.73 7.63
C ALA A 219 12.94 -7.16 8.76
N THR A 220 13.32 -7.02 10.03
CA THR A 220 12.44 -7.23 11.18
C THR A 220 11.67 -5.95 11.45
N VAL A 221 10.44 -5.89 10.96
CA VAL A 221 9.62 -4.68 10.96
C VAL A 221 8.14 -4.99 11.16
N ASP A 222 7.36 -3.97 11.51
CA ASP A 222 5.90 -4.07 11.53
C ASP A 222 5.35 -4.35 10.13
N VAL A 223 4.36 -5.22 10.01
CA VAL A 223 3.73 -5.57 8.72
C VAL A 223 3.14 -4.35 8.00
N LEU A 224 2.62 -3.36 8.72
CA LEU A 224 2.15 -2.11 8.12
C LEU A 224 3.30 -1.20 7.68
N TYR A 225 4.45 -1.25 8.36
CA TYR A 225 5.65 -0.55 7.91
C TYR A 225 6.23 -1.17 6.62
N ASP A 226 6.15 -2.49 6.47
CA ASP A 226 6.54 -3.16 5.22
C ASP A 226 5.59 -2.79 4.08
N LEU A 227 4.26 -2.85 4.31
CA LEU A 227 3.24 -2.40 3.37
C LEU A 227 3.38 -0.92 2.99
N ALA A 228 3.75 -0.07 3.97
CA ALA A 228 3.89 1.37 3.76
C ALA A 228 4.87 1.71 2.63
N PHE A 229 5.85 0.87 2.34
CA PHE A 229 6.77 1.11 1.25
C PHE A 229 6.06 1.04 -0.12
N LEU A 230 5.24 0.01 -0.34
CA LEU A 230 4.44 -0.10 -1.55
C LEU A 230 3.43 1.06 -1.66
N LEU A 231 2.73 1.36 -0.56
CA LEU A 231 1.74 2.44 -0.55
C LEU A 231 2.36 3.81 -0.83
N MET A 232 3.51 4.11 -0.21
CA MET A 232 4.26 5.35 -0.40
C MET A 232 4.76 5.47 -1.84
N ASP A 233 5.32 4.39 -2.40
CA ASP A 233 5.88 4.41 -3.75
C ASP A 233 4.78 4.60 -4.80
N LEU A 234 3.65 3.88 -4.70
CA LEU A 234 2.46 4.09 -5.53
C LEU A 234 1.94 5.53 -5.42
N TRP A 235 1.77 6.02 -4.20
CA TRP A 235 1.22 7.35 -3.94
C TRP A 235 2.09 8.48 -4.51
N SER A 236 3.39 8.39 -4.29
CA SER A 236 4.35 9.43 -4.75
C SER A 236 4.56 9.41 -6.27
N ASN A 237 4.27 8.30 -6.94
CA ASN A 237 4.30 8.20 -8.40
C ASN A 237 2.93 8.56 -9.05
N GLY A 238 1.98 9.12 -8.29
CA GLY A 238 0.70 9.58 -8.82
C GLY A 238 -0.42 8.54 -8.81
N GLU A 239 -0.12 7.28 -8.50
CA GLU A 239 -1.08 6.16 -8.46
C GLU A 239 -1.90 6.14 -7.17
N ARG A 240 -2.46 7.30 -6.79
CA ARG A 240 -3.18 7.50 -5.52
C ARG A 240 -4.38 6.57 -5.36
N GLY A 241 -5.15 6.37 -6.44
CA GLY A 241 -6.29 5.46 -6.45
C GLY A 241 -5.88 4.01 -6.20
N VAL A 242 -4.76 3.59 -6.82
CA VAL A 242 -4.20 2.25 -6.63
C VAL A 242 -3.68 2.06 -5.21
N ALA A 243 -2.94 3.02 -4.67
CA ALA A 243 -2.44 2.97 -3.29
C ALA A 243 -3.58 2.83 -2.27
N ASN A 244 -4.66 3.63 -2.42
CA ASN A 244 -5.85 3.53 -1.57
C ASN A 244 -6.56 2.19 -1.72
N ALA A 245 -6.74 1.70 -2.95
CA ALA A 245 -7.37 0.39 -3.21
C ALA A 245 -6.55 -0.76 -2.62
N VAL A 246 -5.20 -0.71 -2.70
CA VAL A 246 -4.31 -1.69 -2.05
C VAL A 246 -4.49 -1.69 -0.55
N LEU A 247 -4.48 -0.52 0.11
CA LEU A 247 -4.70 -0.42 1.55
C LEU A 247 -6.05 -1.00 1.95
N ASN A 248 -7.14 -0.57 1.30
CA ASN A 248 -8.49 -1.02 1.64
C ASN A 248 -8.65 -2.53 1.45
N ARG A 249 -8.16 -3.07 0.32
CA ARG A 249 -8.21 -4.51 0.08
C ARG A 249 -7.35 -5.31 1.06
N TYR A 250 -6.18 -4.79 1.44
CA TYR A 250 -5.34 -5.41 2.47
C TYR A 250 -6.05 -5.50 3.83
N LEU A 251 -6.71 -4.41 4.26
CA LEU A 251 -7.50 -4.38 5.49
C LEU A 251 -8.71 -5.33 5.43
N ASP A 252 -9.32 -5.48 4.26
CA ASP A 252 -10.43 -6.41 4.05
C ASP A 252 -10.00 -7.88 4.06
N LEU A 253 -8.84 -8.20 3.53
CA LEU A 253 -8.31 -9.57 3.52
C LEU A 253 -7.87 -10.04 4.90
N ARG A 254 -7.28 -9.15 5.69
CA ARG A 254 -6.72 -9.53 6.99
C ARG A 254 -7.74 -9.50 8.12
N ARG A 255 -8.70 -8.58 8.06
CA ARG A 255 -9.75 -8.41 9.09
C ARG A 255 -9.25 -8.31 10.53
N ALA A 256 -8.00 -8.01 10.73
CA ALA A 256 -7.41 -7.83 12.05
C ALA A 256 -7.77 -6.44 12.59
N GLU A 257 -8.30 -6.38 13.81
CA GLU A 257 -8.60 -5.11 14.48
C GLU A 257 -7.33 -4.29 14.70
N GLU A 258 -6.23 -4.97 14.94
CA GLU A 258 -4.91 -4.40 15.12
C GLU A 258 -4.41 -3.67 13.86
N ASP A 259 -4.87 -4.05 12.66
CA ASP A 259 -4.49 -3.35 11.44
C ASP A 259 -5.23 -2.02 11.32
N LEU A 260 -6.51 -1.94 11.73
CA LEU A 260 -7.25 -0.67 11.78
C LEU A 260 -6.68 0.28 12.84
N SER A 261 -6.42 -0.20 14.06
CA SER A 261 -5.77 0.62 15.08
C SER A 261 -4.35 1.04 14.70
N GLY A 262 -3.64 0.17 13.96
CA GLY A 262 -2.31 0.41 13.43
C GLY A 262 -2.23 1.55 12.41
N LEU A 263 -3.35 1.94 11.80
CA LEU A 263 -3.41 3.10 10.89
C LEU A 263 -2.96 4.39 11.59
N ALA A 264 -3.07 4.49 12.91
CA ALA A 264 -2.51 5.62 13.65
C ALA A 264 -0.99 5.78 13.47
N ALA A 265 -0.27 4.70 13.19
CA ALA A 265 1.17 4.72 12.92
C ALA A 265 1.51 4.83 11.43
N LEU A 266 0.52 4.67 10.52
CA LEU A 266 0.78 4.65 9.08
C LEU A 266 1.44 5.94 8.57
N PRO A 267 1.07 7.16 9.00
CA PRO A 267 1.77 8.40 8.61
C PRO A 267 3.26 8.39 8.98
N LEU A 268 3.60 7.90 10.19
CA LEU A 268 4.98 7.74 10.62
C LEU A 268 5.73 6.71 9.75
N PHE A 269 5.07 5.62 9.38
CA PHE A 269 5.63 4.58 8.52
C PHE A 269 5.90 5.10 7.11
N LEU A 270 4.95 5.80 6.49
CA LEU A 270 5.11 6.43 5.17
C LEU A 270 6.24 7.45 5.18
N ALA A 271 6.27 8.33 6.19
CA ALA A 271 7.32 9.32 6.37
C ALA A 271 8.71 8.67 6.49
N THR A 272 8.82 7.60 7.29
CA THR A 272 10.10 6.89 7.45
C THR A 272 10.56 6.26 6.13
N ARG A 273 9.65 5.65 5.35
CA ARG A 273 9.98 5.08 4.04
C ARG A 273 10.41 6.16 3.03
N ALA A 274 9.69 7.29 2.99
CA ALA A 274 10.08 8.44 2.17
C ALA A 274 11.47 8.99 2.59
N GLY A 275 11.74 9.08 3.90
CA GLY A 275 13.04 9.49 4.44
C GLY A 275 14.17 8.55 4.02
N VAL A 276 13.94 7.23 4.06
CA VAL A 276 14.91 6.24 3.54
C VAL A 276 15.18 6.46 2.05
N ARG A 277 14.15 6.72 1.24
CA ARG A 277 14.32 7.04 -0.20
C ARG A 277 15.08 8.34 -0.40
N ALA A 278 14.82 9.36 0.41
CA ALA A 278 15.55 10.63 0.36
C ALA A 278 17.05 10.43 0.60
N LEU A 279 17.41 9.61 1.60
CA LEU A 279 18.82 9.30 1.90
C LEU A 279 19.50 8.52 0.79
N VAL A 280 18.90 7.41 0.33
CA VAL A 280 19.48 6.59 -0.73
C VAL A 280 19.70 7.41 -2.00
N THR A 281 18.77 8.32 -2.31
CA THR A 281 18.90 9.21 -3.47
C THR A 281 19.95 10.29 -3.25
N ALA A 282 20.10 10.81 -2.02
CA ALA A 282 21.15 11.77 -1.66
C ALA A 282 22.54 11.13 -1.74
N ASP A 283 22.71 9.90 -1.22
CA ASP A 283 23.96 9.14 -1.32
C ASP A 283 24.37 8.94 -2.80
N LEU A 284 23.42 8.57 -3.65
CA LEU A 284 23.66 8.47 -5.09
C LEU A 284 24.08 9.82 -5.70
N ALA A 285 23.46 10.92 -5.25
CA ALA A 285 23.84 12.26 -5.73
C ALA A 285 25.25 12.66 -5.29
N HIS A 286 25.72 12.21 -4.12
CA HIS A 286 27.09 12.44 -3.66
C HIS A 286 28.12 11.59 -4.42
N GLU A 287 27.76 10.36 -4.84
CA GLU A 287 28.61 9.49 -5.64
C GLU A 287 28.80 10.00 -7.09
N LEU A 288 27.82 10.74 -7.62
CA LEU A 288 27.85 11.30 -8.95
C LEU A 288 28.68 12.60 -9.00
N ALA A 289 29.39 12.86 -10.11
CA ALA A 289 30.05 14.13 -10.33
C ALA A 289 29.03 15.29 -10.32
N LEU A 290 29.41 16.44 -9.75
CA LEU A 290 28.54 17.60 -9.48
C LEU A 290 27.60 18.00 -10.66
N LYS A 291 28.06 17.90 -11.89
CA LYS A 291 27.23 18.23 -13.08
C LYS A 291 26.14 17.20 -13.38
N ASN A 292 26.28 15.96 -12.90
CA ASN A 292 25.35 14.85 -13.16
C ASN A 292 24.43 14.56 -11.97
N SER A 293 24.60 15.27 -10.84
CA SER A 293 23.85 14.98 -9.61
C SER A 293 22.62 15.88 -9.41
N MET A 294 22.36 16.85 -10.30
CA MET A 294 21.25 17.82 -10.13
C MET A 294 19.87 17.16 -10.07
N LYS A 295 19.66 16.12 -10.89
CA LYS A 295 18.41 15.36 -10.93
C LYS A 295 18.19 14.59 -9.62
N GLU A 296 19.22 13.89 -9.17
CA GLU A 296 19.19 13.07 -7.95
C GLU A 296 19.03 13.97 -6.71
N ARG A 297 19.67 15.13 -6.66
CA ARG A 297 19.48 16.15 -5.61
C ARG A 297 18.04 16.63 -5.58
N GLY A 298 17.44 16.94 -6.73
CA GLY A 298 16.03 17.32 -6.83
C GLY A 298 15.12 16.22 -6.31
N GLN A 299 15.33 14.98 -6.72
CA GLN A 299 14.55 13.83 -6.27
C GLN A 299 14.72 13.57 -4.75
N ALA A 300 15.93 13.71 -4.20
CA ALA A 300 16.16 13.59 -2.77
C ALA A 300 15.36 14.63 -1.97
N LEU A 301 15.34 15.88 -2.46
CA LEU A 301 14.53 16.95 -1.87
C LEU A 301 13.02 16.68 -1.94
N ASP A 302 12.53 16.13 -3.06
CA ASP A 302 11.12 15.80 -3.21
C ASP A 302 10.71 14.68 -2.24
N TRP A 303 11.54 13.64 -2.09
CA TRP A 303 11.34 12.61 -1.08
C TRP A 303 11.40 13.16 0.36
N PHE A 304 12.31 14.08 0.62
CA PHE A 304 12.43 14.71 1.94
C PHE A 304 11.20 15.57 2.28
N ARG A 305 10.67 16.35 1.32
CA ARG A 305 9.41 17.08 1.49
C ARG A 305 8.25 16.14 1.76
N ALA A 306 8.13 15.06 0.98
CA ALA A 306 7.11 14.04 1.20
C ALA A 306 7.20 13.45 2.63
N THR A 307 8.41 13.30 3.18
CA THR A 307 8.63 12.84 4.56
C THR A 307 7.95 13.77 5.57
N ILE A 308 8.10 15.08 5.42
CA ILE A 308 7.47 16.10 6.28
C ILE A 308 5.95 16.12 6.06
N ASP A 309 5.50 16.05 4.83
CA ASP A 309 4.08 16.10 4.48
C ASP A 309 3.30 14.90 5.05
N TYR A 310 3.87 13.69 5.03
CA TYR A 310 3.24 12.52 5.67
C TYR A 310 3.05 12.69 7.18
N LEU A 311 3.90 13.45 7.85
CA LEU A 311 3.78 13.70 9.30
C LEU A 311 2.72 14.76 9.64
N LYS A 312 2.31 15.59 8.67
CA LYS A 312 1.27 16.62 8.82
C LYS A 312 -0.12 16.03 8.55
N VAL A 313 -0.62 15.26 9.50
CA VAL A 313 -1.90 14.54 9.36
C VAL A 313 -3.09 15.51 9.51
N PRO A 314 -4.01 15.57 8.53
CA PRO A 314 -5.23 16.37 8.65
C PRO A 314 -6.21 15.72 9.64
N PRO A 315 -7.16 16.52 10.22
CA PRO A 315 -8.22 15.97 11.04
C PRO A 315 -9.03 14.88 10.29
N PRO A 316 -9.43 13.81 10.97
CA PRO A 316 -10.19 12.73 10.34
C PRO A 316 -11.61 13.16 9.98
N MET A 317 -12.17 12.49 8.98
CA MET A 317 -13.50 12.73 8.47
C MET A 317 -14.27 11.46 8.24
N LEU A 318 -15.59 11.52 8.42
CA LEU A 318 -16.54 10.52 8.01
C LEU A 318 -17.39 11.04 6.85
N LEU A 319 -17.18 10.51 5.66
CA LEU A 319 -18.06 10.71 4.51
C LEU A 319 -18.97 9.49 4.39
N CYS A 320 -20.29 9.71 4.48
CA CYS A 320 -21.29 8.67 4.21
C CYS A 320 -21.90 8.88 2.83
N ILE A 321 -21.91 7.81 2.02
CA ILE A 321 -22.51 7.82 0.68
C ILE A 321 -23.72 6.90 0.68
N GLY A 322 -24.91 7.54 0.67
CA GLY A 322 -26.22 6.90 0.57
C GLY A 322 -26.76 6.85 -0.86
N GLY A 323 -27.83 6.11 -1.07
CA GLY A 323 -28.53 6.00 -2.35
C GLY A 323 -29.04 4.60 -2.61
N LEU A 324 -29.97 4.47 -3.53
CA LEU A 324 -30.56 3.19 -3.89
C LEU A 324 -29.56 2.24 -4.56
N SER A 325 -29.87 0.98 -4.63
CA SER A 325 -29.07 0.00 -5.37
C SER A 325 -28.96 0.44 -6.84
N GLY A 326 -27.78 0.29 -7.44
CA GLY A 326 -27.54 0.80 -8.82
C GLY A 326 -27.11 2.27 -8.89
N ALA A 327 -27.19 3.08 -7.82
CA ALA A 327 -26.79 4.49 -7.84
C ALA A 327 -25.27 4.70 -8.02
N GLY A 328 -24.44 3.64 -7.92
CA GLY A 328 -23.00 3.74 -8.09
C GLY A 328 -22.23 4.11 -6.81
N LYS A 329 -22.83 3.89 -5.63
CA LYS A 329 -22.24 4.24 -4.31
C LYS A 329 -20.82 3.73 -4.12
N SER A 330 -20.61 2.42 -4.26
CA SER A 330 -19.28 1.80 -3.98
C SER A 330 -18.22 2.25 -4.98
N THR A 331 -18.60 2.46 -6.25
CA THR A 331 -17.69 2.98 -7.27
C THR A 331 -17.33 4.44 -6.99
N ALA A 332 -18.33 5.27 -6.62
CA ALA A 332 -18.10 6.66 -6.25
C ALA A 332 -17.27 6.77 -4.95
N ALA A 333 -17.56 5.92 -3.96
CA ALA A 333 -16.80 5.83 -2.71
C ALA A 333 -15.33 5.47 -2.95
N ALA A 334 -15.07 4.44 -3.76
CA ALA A 334 -13.71 4.05 -4.13
C ALA A 334 -12.98 5.16 -4.90
N GLY A 335 -13.68 5.87 -5.80
CA GLY A 335 -13.09 6.95 -6.58
C GLY A 335 -12.81 8.24 -5.79
N ILE A 336 -13.54 8.49 -4.69
CA ILE A 336 -13.36 9.69 -3.86
C ILE A 336 -12.45 9.43 -2.65
N ALA A 337 -12.34 8.18 -2.17
CA ALA A 337 -11.57 7.82 -0.98
C ALA A 337 -10.10 8.26 -1.02
N PRO A 338 -9.37 8.21 -2.16
CA PRO A 338 -8.00 8.71 -2.23
C PRO A 338 -7.88 10.21 -1.98
N ASP A 339 -8.99 10.95 -2.14
CA ASP A 339 -8.96 12.40 -2.17
C ASP A 339 -8.97 13.05 -0.78
N PHE A 340 -9.13 12.36 0.32
CA PHE A 340 -9.16 13.00 1.64
C PHE A 340 -8.63 12.15 2.78
N GLY A 341 -8.21 12.85 3.82
CA GLY A 341 -7.56 12.27 4.99
C GLY A 341 -6.05 12.10 4.82
N ALA A 342 -5.43 11.37 5.73
CA ALA A 342 -4.03 11.02 5.64
C ALA A 342 -3.78 10.08 4.46
N ALA A 343 -2.61 10.18 3.82
CA ALA A 343 -2.21 9.23 2.79
C ALA A 343 -2.26 7.77 3.31
N PRO A 344 -2.66 6.82 2.46
CA PRO A 344 -3.04 6.92 1.07
C PRO A 344 -4.56 7.13 0.86
N GLY A 345 -5.21 7.96 1.66
CA GLY A 345 -6.62 8.27 1.56
C GLY A 345 -7.51 7.52 2.56
N ALA A 346 -8.82 7.68 2.48
CA ALA A 346 -9.77 7.17 3.45
C ALA A 346 -9.93 5.65 3.44
N VAL A 347 -10.27 5.08 4.58
CA VAL A 347 -10.74 3.69 4.69
C VAL A 347 -12.14 3.61 4.09
N HIS A 348 -12.34 2.71 3.14
CA HIS A 348 -13.62 2.47 2.50
C HIS A 348 -14.35 1.32 3.18
N VAL A 349 -15.41 1.63 3.92
CA VAL A 349 -16.27 0.65 4.58
C VAL A 349 -17.52 0.43 3.72
N ARG A 350 -17.74 -0.82 3.29
CA ARG A 350 -18.83 -1.22 2.37
C ARG A 350 -19.84 -2.11 3.08
N SER A 351 -21.10 -1.69 3.15
CA SER A 351 -22.16 -2.50 3.80
C SER A 351 -22.37 -3.86 3.13
N ASP A 352 -22.20 -3.96 1.81
CA ASP A 352 -22.32 -5.23 1.08
C ASP A 352 -21.19 -6.21 1.46
N ILE A 353 -19.96 -5.71 1.65
CA ILE A 353 -18.81 -6.52 2.11
C ILE A 353 -19.01 -6.99 3.57
N GLU A 354 -19.40 -6.06 4.47
CA GLU A 354 -19.67 -6.43 5.87
C GLU A 354 -20.77 -7.50 5.97
N ARG A 355 -21.80 -7.40 5.14
CA ARG A 355 -22.87 -8.41 5.07
C ARG A 355 -22.35 -9.79 4.67
N LYS A 356 -21.49 -9.88 3.64
CA LYS A 356 -20.87 -11.15 3.20
C LYS A 356 -20.01 -11.76 4.30
N ILE A 357 -19.26 -10.93 5.01
CA ILE A 357 -18.41 -11.38 6.12
C ILE A 357 -19.20 -11.90 7.28
N ILE A 358 -20.24 -11.17 7.72
CA ILE A 358 -21.14 -11.62 8.81
C ILE A 358 -21.80 -12.95 8.44
N SER A 359 -22.14 -13.11 7.15
CA SER A 359 -22.75 -14.34 6.63
C SER A 359 -21.74 -15.48 6.41
N GLY A 360 -20.43 -15.23 6.54
CA GLY A 360 -19.38 -16.25 6.37
C GLY A 360 -19.21 -16.78 4.95
N VAL A 361 -19.55 -15.98 3.93
CA VAL A 361 -19.45 -16.36 2.52
C VAL A 361 -18.41 -15.51 1.77
N ALA A 362 -17.98 -15.97 0.59
CA ALA A 362 -17.09 -15.19 -0.26
C ALA A 362 -17.78 -13.92 -0.79
N GLU A 363 -16.97 -12.90 -1.13
CA GLU A 363 -17.46 -11.59 -1.56
C GLU A 363 -18.43 -11.66 -2.75
N THR A 364 -18.21 -12.60 -3.66
CA THR A 364 -19.00 -12.79 -4.88
C THR A 364 -20.14 -13.80 -4.76
N ASP A 365 -20.25 -14.51 -3.62
CA ASP A 365 -21.31 -15.49 -3.41
C ASP A 365 -22.63 -14.78 -3.13
N ARG A 366 -23.72 -15.27 -3.72
CA ARG A 366 -25.06 -14.73 -3.44
C ARG A 366 -25.53 -15.11 -2.04
N LEU A 367 -26.15 -14.16 -1.37
CA LEU A 367 -26.73 -14.35 -0.07
C LEU A 367 -28.21 -14.76 -0.16
N PRO A 368 -28.68 -15.61 0.78
CA PRO A 368 -30.09 -15.96 0.85
C PRO A 368 -30.93 -14.76 1.36
N PRO A 369 -32.24 -14.74 1.10
CA PRO A 369 -33.14 -13.63 1.50
C PRO A 369 -33.10 -13.27 2.99
N GLU A 370 -32.84 -14.25 3.85
CA GLU A 370 -32.76 -14.08 5.31
C GLU A 370 -31.66 -13.09 5.73
N SER A 371 -30.61 -12.98 4.91
CA SER A 371 -29.50 -12.02 5.13
C SER A 371 -29.92 -10.55 4.93
N TYR A 372 -31.14 -10.28 4.44
CA TYR A 372 -31.68 -8.96 4.16
C TYR A 372 -32.86 -8.59 5.07
N THR A 373 -33.10 -9.35 6.12
CA THR A 373 -34.08 -8.97 7.17
C THR A 373 -33.68 -7.66 7.84
N ARG A 374 -34.65 -7.02 8.50
CA ARG A 374 -34.39 -5.79 9.26
C ARG A 374 -33.34 -6.00 10.36
N GLN A 375 -33.38 -7.14 11.04
CA GLN A 375 -32.42 -7.51 12.08
C GLN A 375 -31.03 -7.70 11.48
N ALA A 376 -30.87 -8.47 10.42
CA ALA A 376 -29.60 -8.67 9.72
C ALA A 376 -29.02 -7.34 9.20
N SER A 377 -29.88 -6.46 8.70
CA SER A 377 -29.46 -5.12 8.24
C SER A 377 -28.95 -4.28 9.42
N PHE A 378 -29.62 -4.31 10.56
CA PHE A 378 -29.15 -3.61 11.76
C PHE A 378 -27.76 -4.10 12.20
N GLU A 379 -27.51 -5.39 12.19
CA GLU A 379 -26.20 -5.99 12.52
C GLU A 379 -25.10 -5.55 11.55
N VAL A 380 -25.41 -5.50 10.26
CA VAL A 380 -24.48 -5.00 9.23
C VAL A 380 -24.14 -3.52 9.45
N TYR A 381 -25.13 -2.66 9.71
CA TYR A 381 -24.87 -1.25 10.00
C TYR A 381 -24.05 -1.07 11.27
N ALA A 382 -24.35 -1.85 12.32
CA ALA A 382 -23.56 -1.84 13.55
C ALA A 382 -22.09 -2.22 13.30
N ALA A 383 -21.84 -3.25 12.49
CA ALA A 383 -20.49 -3.65 12.11
C ALA A 383 -19.78 -2.58 11.28
N CYS A 384 -20.46 -1.96 10.29
CA CYS A 384 -19.92 -0.87 9.51
C CYS A 384 -19.51 0.32 10.39
N LEU A 385 -20.39 0.72 11.32
CA LEU A 385 -20.12 1.83 12.25
C LEU A 385 -18.97 1.50 13.20
N ALA A 386 -18.90 0.27 13.73
CA ALA A 386 -17.79 -0.15 14.58
C ALA A 386 -16.44 -0.14 13.85
N ARG A 387 -16.43 -0.59 12.58
CA ARG A 387 -15.23 -0.54 11.74
C ARG A 387 -14.81 0.90 11.45
N ALA A 388 -15.77 1.76 11.10
CA ALA A 388 -15.55 3.18 10.89
C ALA A 388 -15.01 3.87 12.15
N GLU A 389 -15.59 3.57 13.32
CA GLU A 389 -15.15 4.12 14.62
C GLU A 389 -13.68 3.81 14.92
N ARG A 390 -13.23 2.58 14.67
CA ARG A 390 -11.81 2.19 14.87
C ARG A 390 -10.87 2.96 13.96
N ALA A 391 -11.22 3.12 12.68
CA ALA A 391 -10.40 3.88 11.74
C ALA A 391 -10.35 5.37 12.12
N LEU A 392 -11.49 5.97 12.50
CA LEU A 392 -11.57 7.36 12.97
C LEU A 392 -10.78 7.56 14.26
N ALA A 393 -10.88 6.63 15.23
CA ALA A 393 -10.09 6.66 16.45
C ALA A 393 -8.57 6.57 16.21
N ALA A 394 -8.17 5.90 15.13
CA ALA A 394 -6.80 5.89 14.65
C ALA A 394 -6.38 7.19 13.93
N GLY A 395 -7.26 8.19 13.85
CA GLY A 395 -7.01 9.46 13.14
C GLY A 395 -7.11 9.33 11.62
N HIS A 396 -7.70 8.25 11.10
CA HIS A 396 -7.83 8.01 9.66
C HIS A 396 -9.25 8.30 9.18
N SER A 397 -9.38 8.95 8.04
CA SER A 397 -10.69 9.26 7.46
C SER A 397 -11.40 8.01 6.95
N VAL A 398 -12.72 8.07 6.86
CA VAL A 398 -13.57 6.95 6.42
C VAL A 398 -14.56 7.40 5.36
N VAL A 399 -14.71 6.61 4.30
CA VAL A 399 -15.89 6.62 3.42
C VAL A 399 -16.72 5.39 3.74
N LEU A 400 -17.97 5.59 4.16
CA LEU A 400 -18.90 4.52 4.44
C LEU A 400 -20.00 4.53 3.39
N ASP A 401 -20.09 3.46 2.58
CA ASP A 401 -21.18 3.31 1.60
C ASP A 401 -22.21 2.27 2.07
N ALA A 402 -23.46 2.70 2.08
CA ALA A 402 -24.61 1.88 2.41
C ALA A 402 -25.87 2.49 1.75
N VAL A 403 -27.03 1.84 1.89
CA VAL A 403 -28.27 2.40 1.35
C VAL A 403 -28.67 3.67 2.12
N PHE A 404 -28.59 3.68 3.45
CA PHE A 404 -28.94 4.79 4.34
C PHE A 404 -30.41 5.28 4.13
N ALA A 405 -31.32 4.34 3.89
CA ALA A 405 -32.73 4.69 3.67
C ALA A 405 -33.41 5.21 4.92
N GLU A 406 -33.10 4.64 6.09
CA GLU A 406 -33.74 4.99 7.36
C GLU A 406 -33.08 6.22 8.01
N GLY A 407 -33.87 7.14 8.56
CA GLY A 407 -33.34 8.30 9.31
C GLY A 407 -32.48 7.90 10.51
N GLY A 408 -32.80 6.77 11.17
CA GLY A 408 -32.03 6.23 12.28
C GLY A 408 -30.59 5.84 11.88
N GLU A 409 -30.39 5.26 10.68
CA GLU A 409 -29.08 4.91 10.15
C GLU A 409 -28.22 6.16 9.90
N ARG A 410 -28.83 7.22 9.31
CA ARG A 410 -28.18 8.50 9.05
C ARG A 410 -27.79 9.21 10.36
N ASN A 411 -28.68 9.24 11.34
CA ASN A 411 -28.41 9.82 12.65
C ASN A 411 -27.30 9.09 13.41
N ALA A 412 -27.26 7.76 13.32
CA ALA A 412 -26.18 6.97 13.91
C ALA A 412 -24.81 7.30 13.33
N ALA A 413 -24.73 7.58 12.03
CA ALA A 413 -23.48 8.00 11.36
C ALA A 413 -23.05 9.41 11.81
N VAL A 414 -23.98 10.35 11.93
CA VAL A 414 -23.72 11.69 12.48
C VAL A 414 -23.20 11.61 13.90
N GLU A 415 -23.85 10.82 14.73
CA GLU A 415 -23.43 10.62 16.13
C GLU A 415 -22.07 9.95 16.26
N LEU A 416 -21.75 8.99 15.36
CA LEU A 416 -20.41 8.42 15.27
C LEU A 416 -19.36 9.50 14.99
N ALA A 417 -19.57 10.35 13.98
CA ALA A 417 -18.63 11.42 13.66
C ALA A 417 -18.44 12.37 14.86
N ARG A 418 -19.55 12.74 15.52
CA ARG A 418 -19.53 13.63 16.69
C ARG A 418 -18.68 13.07 17.84
N ARG A 419 -18.93 11.81 18.25
CA ARG A 419 -18.17 11.17 19.35
C ARG A 419 -16.72 10.88 18.98
N SER A 420 -16.43 10.64 17.71
CA SER A 420 -15.06 10.46 17.18
C SER A 420 -14.34 11.79 16.94
N LYS A 421 -14.96 12.94 17.16
CA LYS A 421 -14.44 14.28 16.85
C LYS A 421 -13.99 14.41 15.39
N ALA A 422 -14.64 13.69 14.48
CA ALA A 422 -14.40 13.72 13.05
C ALA A 422 -15.32 14.72 12.35
N GLN A 423 -14.86 15.30 11.26
CA GLN A 423 -15.76 16.06 10.38
C GLN A 423 -16.76 15.10 9.74
N PHE A 424 -17.99 15.58 9.48
CA PHE A 424 -19.04 14.76 8.88
C PHE A 424 -19.53 15.34 7.56
N ALA A 425 -19.73 14.46 6.58
CA ALA A 425 -20.54 14.77 5.41
C ALA A 425 -21.42 13.56 5.05
N GLY A 426 -22.70 13.82 4.81
CA GLY A 426 -23.63 12.85 4.24
C GLY A 426 -23.98 13.25 2.81
N VAL A 427 -23.86 12.31 1.88
CA VAL A 427 -24.21 12.48 0.47
C VAL A 427 -25.20 11.42 0.05
N TRP A 428 -26.24 11.82 -0.65
CA TRP A 428 -27.21 10.93 -1.28
C TRP A 428 -27.03 10.97 -2.79
N LEU A 429 -26.71 9.82 -3.38
CA LEU A 429 -26.61 9.68 -4.84
C LEU A 429 -28.00 9.42 -5.45
N ASP A 430 -28.46 10.37 -6.26
CA ASP A 430 -29.69 10.26 -7.02
C ASP A 430 -29.40 9.83 -8.46
N ALA A 431 -30.15 8.85 -8.96
CA ALA A 431 -30.13 8.46 -10.38
C ALA A 431 -31.52 8.06 -10.84
N PRO A 432 -31.88 8.30 -12.11
CA PRO A 432 -33.17 7.87 -12.65
C PRO A 432 -33.38 6.36 -12.54
N PRO A 433 -34.62 5.86 -12.32
CA PRO A 433 -34.90 4.43 -12.18
C PRO A 433 -34.37 3.58 -13.32
N GLU A 434 -34.46 4.07 -14.56
CA GLU A 434 -33.96 3.35 -15.74
C GLU A 434 -32.42 3.18 -15.66
N THR A 435 -31.71 4.20 -15.17
CA THR A 435 -30.24 4.13 -14.96
C THR A 435 -29.88 3.10 -13.89
N LEU A 436 -30.63 3.06 -12.78
CA LEU A 436 -30.43 2.08 -11.71
C LEU A 436 -30.58 0.65 -12.24
N MET A 437 -31.67 0.40 -12.99
CA MET A 437 -31.96 -0.91 -13.58
C MET A 437 -30.88 -1.34 -14.58
N THR A 438 -30.50 -0.43 -15.50
CA THR A 438 -29.46 -0.72 -16.51
C THR A 438 -28.14 -1.09 -15.87
N ARG A 439 -27.72 -0.35 -14.83
CA ARG A 439 -26.47 -0.61 -14.13
C ARG A 439 -26.47 -1.93 -13.36
N ILE A 440 -27.61 -2.34 -12.80
CA ILE A 440 -27.71 -3.64 -12.11
C ILE A 440 -27.71 -4.79 -13.12
N ALA A 441 -28.40 -4.65 -14.24
CA ALA A 441 -28.44 -5.68 -15.29
C ALA A 441 -27.05 -5.95 -15.90
N GLY A 442 -26.17 -4.95 -15.95
CA GLY A 442 -24.81 -5.06 -16.49
C GLY A 442 -23.72 -5.46 -15.47
N ARG A 443 -24.09 -5.82 -14.23
CA ARG A 443 -23.09 -6.18 -13.19
C ARG A 443 -22.65 -7.62 -13.29
N GLU A 444 -21.33 -7.82 -13.23
CA GLU A 444 -20.69 -9.13 -13.08
C GLU A 444 -19.66 -9.06 -11.95
N GLY A 445 -19.65 -10.06 -11.06
CA GLY A 445 -18.60 -10.23 -10.02
C GLY A 445 -18.57 -9.16 -8.93
N ASP A 446 -19.68 -8.45 -8.66
CA ASP A 446 -19.78 -7.46 -7.57
C ASP A 446 -20.27 -8.10 -6.25
N ALA A 447 -19.90 -7.51 -5.14
CA ALA A 447 -20.36 -7.91 -3.79
C ALA A 447 -21.87 -7.66 -3.56
N SER A 448 -22.49 -6.79 -4.33
CA SER A 448 -23.91 -6.45 -4.21
C SER A 448 -24.81 -7.47 -4.89
N ASP A 449 -25.77 -8.02 -4.14
CA ASP A 449 -26.76 -9.00 -4.65
C ASP A 449 -28.05 -8.34 -5.17
N ALA A 450 -28.06 -7.01 -5.37
CA ALA A 450 -29.24 -6.29 -5.76
C ALA A 450 -29.77 -6.74 -7.14
N THR A 451 -31.08 -7.02 -7.20
CA THR A 451 -31.82 -7.38 -8.41
C THR A 451 -32.81 -6.27 -8.80
N ALA A 452 -33.44 -6.39 -9.96
CA ALA A 452 -34.51 -5.47 -10.37
C ALA A 452 -35.66 -5.41 -9.34
N ASP A 453 -35.99 -6.56 -8.72
CA ASP A 453 -37.07 -6.63 -7.70
C ASP A 453 -36.64 -5.83 -6.43
N VAL A 454 -35.37 -5.84 -6.08
CA VAL A 454 -34.84 -5.06 -4.96
C VAL A 454 -34.98 -3.56 -5.25
N ILE A 455 -34.67 -3.12 -6.47
CA ILE A 455 -34.89 -1.70 -6.86
C ILE A 455 -36.37 -1.36 -6.77
N GLY A 456 -37.26 -2.20 -7.32
CA GLY A 456 -38.72 -1.96 -7.28
C GLY A 456 -39.21 -1.70 -5.84
N LYS A 457 -38.73 -2.49 -4.88
CA LYS A 457 -39.00 -2.28 -3.45
C LYS A 457 -38.38 -0.97 -2.92
N GLN A 458 -37.14 -0.70 -3.26
CA GLN A 458 -36.38 0.46 -2.76
C GLN A 458 -36.94 1.80 -3.30
N LEU A 459 -37.50 1.83 -4.51
CA LEU A 459 -38.18 3.02 -5.06
C LEU A 459 -39.42 3.41 -4.24
N GLY A 460 -40.02 2.49 -3.50
CA GLY A 460 -41.13 2.76 -2.57
C GLY A 460 -40.69 3.12 -1.14
N TYR A 461 -39.40 3.27 -0.85
CA TYR A 461 -38.94 3.61 0.49
C TYR A 461 -39.32 5.06 0.83
N ASP A 462 -39.90 5.22 2.03
CA ASP A 462 -40.02 6.54 2.65
C ASP A 462 -38.69 6.94 3.28
N LEU A 463 -37.97 7.84 2.63
CA LEU A 463 -36.69 8.33 3.11
C LEU A 463 -36.84 9.32 4.29
N GLY A 464 -38.08 9.76 4.59
CA GLY A 464 -38.33 10.81 5.57
C GLY A 464 -37.62 12.12 5.22
N HIS A 465 -37.24 12.88 6.23
CA HIS A 465 -36.43 14.08 6.03
C HIS A 465 -34.98 13.72 5.73
N LEU A 466 -34.50 14.12 4.54
CA LEU A 466 -33.14 13.84 4.07
C LEU A 466 -32.32 15.12 4.03
N ASP A 467 -31.55 15.36 5.10
CA ASP A 467 -30.67 16.55 5.24
C ASP A 467 -29.34 16.40 4.51
N TRP A 468 -29.08 15.23 3.91
CA TRP A 468 -27.84 14.95 3.20
C TRP A 468 -27.78 15.67 1.85
N LEU A 469 -26.56 16.02 1.43
CA LEU A 469 -26.32 16.64 0.14
C LEU A 469 -26.71 15.69 -1.00
N ARG A 470 -27.63 16.12 -1.86
CA ARG A 470 -28.04 15.34 -3.04
C ARG A 470 -27.08 15.57 -4.19
N VAL A 471 -26.58 14.48 -4.76
CA VAL A 471 -25.68 14.50 -5.93
C VAL A 471 -26.28 13.66 -7.04
N ASP A 472 -26.48 14.28 -8.20
CA ASP A 472 -26.92 13.56 -9.41
C ASP A 472 -25.82 12.60 -9.87
N ALA A 473 -26.15 11.32 -9.85
CA ALA A 473 -25.33 10.18 -10.27
C ALA A 473 -25.88 9.51 -11.56
N GLY A 474 -26.79 10.15 -12.28
CA GLY A 474 -27.35 9.62 -13.54
C GLY A 474 -26.37 9.58 -14.71
N GLY A 475 -25.27 10.32 -14.63
CA GLY A 475 -24.22 10.40 -15.65
C GLY A 475 -23.09 9.36 -15.49
N THR A 476 -21.92 9.70 -16.05
CA THR A 476 -20.69 8.89 -15.91
C THR A 476 -20.09 8.97 -14.49
N LEU A 477 -19.20 8.04 -14.17
CA LEU A 477 -18.45 8.09 -12.90
C LEU A 477 -17.69 9.41 -12.72
N ASP A 478 -16.99 9.87 -13.76
CA ASP A 478 -16.21 11.12 -13.70
C ASP A 478 -17.08 12.34 -13.42
N GLN A 479 -18.27 12.39 -14.02
CA GLN A 479 -19.25 13.43 -13.74
C GLN A 479 -19.72 13.39 -12.29
N THR A 480 -20.01 12.20 -11.77
CA THR A 480 -20.40 11.99 -10.37
C THR A 480 -19.29 12.40 -9.41
N LEU A 481 -18.04 11.97 -9.66
CA LEU A 481 -16.87 12.35 -8.86
C LEU A 481 -16.60 13.85 -8.89
N LYS A 482 -16.73 14.48 -10.06
CA LYS A 482 -16.58 15.95 -10.19
C LYS A 482 -17.63 16.69 -9.34
N ARG A 483 -18.88 16.23 -9.35
CA ARG A 483 -19.95 16.79 -8.52
C ARG A 483 -19.68 16.56 -7.02
N LEU A 484 -19.27 15.35 -6.64
CA LEU A 484 -18.90 15.03 -5.25
C LEU A 484 -17.77 15.94 -4.76
N ARG A 485 -16.70 16.10 -5.54
CA ARG A 485 -15.58 16.99 -5.20
C ARG A 485 -15.99 18.46 -5.06
N GLY A 486 -16.97 18.90 -5.84
CA GLY A 486 -17.51 20.26 -5.76
C GLY A 486 -18.51 20.49 -4.64
N THR A 487 -19.15 19.43 -4.13
CA THR A 487 -20.24 19.51 -3.15
C THR A 487 -19.72 19.30 -1.72
N VAL A 488 -18.74 18.41 -1.55
CA VAL A 488 -18.18 18.10 -0.23
C VAL A 488 -17.18 19.21 0.13
N PRO A 489 -17.32 19.92 1.27
CA PRO A 489 -16.53 21.12 1.58
C PRO A 489 -15.11 20.81 2.07
N PHE A 490 -14.38 19.99 1.33
CA PHE A 490 -13.06 19.51 1.75
C PHE A 490 -11.97 20.11 0.89
N ARG A 491 -11.18 20.98 1.49
CA ARG A 491 -9.92 21.40 0.89
C ARG A 491 -8.84 20.40 1.28
N PHE A 492 -8.34 19.67 0.27
CA PHE A 492 -7.03 19.05 0.38
C PHE A 492 -5.98 20.14 0.54
N SER A 493 -5.12 20.02 1.52
CA SER A 493 -3.77 20.51 1.36
C SER A 493 -3.13 19.57 0.33
N ALA A 494 -3.31 19.85 -0.96
CA ALA A 494 -2.42 19.27 -1.95
C ALA A 494 -1.01 19.68 -1.54
N PRO A 495 -0.04 18.79 -1.47
CA PRO A 495 1.34 19.19 -1.37
C PRO A 495 1.64 20.05 -2.60
N SER A 496 2.08 21.27 -2.35
CA SER A 496 2.56 22.23 -3.34
C SER A 496 3.83 21.72 -4.01
#